data_6c266102662b58a390bdefb380d2b8bf
#
_entry.id   6c266102662b58a390bdefb380d2b8bf
#
_cell.length_a   1.000
_cell.length_b   1.000
_cell.length_c   1.000
_cell.angle_alpha   90.00
_cell.angle_beta   90.00
_cell.angle_gamma   90.00
#
_symmetry.space_group_name_H-M   'P 1'
#
loop_
_entity.id
_entity.type
_entity.pdbx_description
1 polymer ?
#
loop_
_entity_poly.entity_id
_entity_poly.type
_entity_poly.pdbx_seq_one_letter_code
_entity_poly.pdbx_strand_id
1 'polypeptide(L)'
;MLRFALLFCAFIALSGQNTRFVYKHSYLKDSLKPETKTEDVAFLDVSPKGSFYYKYEEYKRDSVLQKFRKNNMFISPKTYYKTFIEKQYASPETDMYTELLDTYYKIKEERPLKWEVLQEKSVYEGYNVQKASTVFAGRKWTAWFTNEIPISDGPYKFRGLPGLILKISDEKQQHKMELVKTSDVFIMFEKPEPRYIEIPAKKYNKLYRDNVKDPLAWLRERGTDPDRINKVVVNGQEVNAKEFFKSGKMSFQKEENPIELVKESDIQSCEVFFVRYRYLE
;
A
#
# COMPACT_ATOMS: atom_id res chain seq x y z
N MET A 1 38.69 40.35 22.00
CA MET A 1 37.47 40.52 21.15
C MET A 1 37.00 39.17 20.71
N LEU A 2 36.01 38.63 21.42
CA LEU A 2 35.47 37.26 21.18
C LEU A 2 34.28 37.39 20.24
N ARG A 3 34.43 36.92 19.00
CA ARG A 3 33.32 36.87 18.03
C ARG A 3 32.49 35.61 18.30
N PHE A 4 31.36 35.78 18.95
CA PHE A 4 30.30 34.75 19.02
C PHE A 4 29.66 34.62 17.62
N ALA A 5 29.93 33.49 16.93
CA ALA A 5 29.18 33.09 15.78
C ALA A 5 27.85 32.49 16.26
N LEU A 6 26.78 33.25 16.16
CA LEU A 6 25.41 32.74 16.31
C LEU A 6 25.14 31.77 15.17
N LEU A 7 25.21 30.47 15.45
CA LEU A 7 24.63 29.44 14.61
C LEU A 7 23.10 29.59 14.67
N PHE A 8 22.55 30.25 13.68
CA PHE A 8 21.11 30.29 13.44
C PHE A 8 20.68 28.91 12.92
N CYS A 9 20.38 28.00 13.84
CA CYS A 9 19.60 26.81 13.50
C CYS A 9 18.22 27.30 13.03
N ALA A 10 18.05 27.41 11.73
CA ALA A 10 16.73 27.56 11.13
C ALA A 10 15.96 26.27 11.44
N PHE A 11 15.28 26.24 12.58
CA PHE A 11 14.16 25.34 12.82
C PHE A 11 13.12 25.71 11.76
N ILE A 12 13.11 25.00 10.64
CA ILE A 12 11.95 24.98 9.77
C ILE A 12 10.86 24.34 10.64
N ALA A 13 10.13 25.19 11.33
CA ALA A 13 8.87 24.81 11.94
C ALA A 13 8.00 24.28 10.80
N LEU A 14 7.84 22.97 10.71
CA LEU A 14 6.80 22.32 9.90
C LEU A 14 5.45 22.61 10.56
N SER A 15 5.16 23.93 10.70
CA SER A 15 3.94 24.43 11.31
C SER A 15 2.79 24.24 10.32
N GLY A 16 2.07 23.14 10.45
CA GLY A 16 0.73 23.01 9.94
C GLY A 16 0.57 22.73 8.43
N GLN A 17 1.64 22.60 7.66
CA GLN A 17 1.54 22.29 6.25
C GLN A 17 1.56 20.78 6.03
N ASN A 18 0.61 20.32 5.21
CA ASN A 18 0.60 18.93 4.76
C ASN A 18 1.67 18.75 3.68
N THR A 19 2.48 17.70 3.83
CA THR A 19 3.59 17.42 2.91
C THR A 19 3.39 16.08 2.22
N ARG A 20 3.63 16.03 0.91
CA ARG A 20 3.65 14.79 0.12
C ARG A 20 5.07 14.38 -0.18
N PHE A 21 5.40 13.19 0.22
CA PHE A 21 6.62 12.49 -0.19
C PHE A 21 6.27 11.48 -1.28
N VAL A 22 6.93 11.60 -2.42
CA VAL A 22 6.70 10.75 -3.58
C VAL A 22 7.78 9.67 -3.61
N TYR A 23 7.37 8.42 -3.53
CA TYR A 23 8.26 7.27 -3.58
C TYR A 23 8.13 6.55 -4.91
N LYS A 24 9.26 6.19 -5.49
CA LYS A 24 9.33 5.19 -6.55
C LYS A 24 9.49 3.82 -5.91
N HIS A 25 8.59 2.89 -6.20
CA HIS A 25 8.67 1.50 -5.79
C HIS A 25 9.07 0.64 -6.98
N SER A 26 10.31 0.17 -6.99
CA SER A 26 10.82 -0.79 -7.97
C SER A 26 10.73 -2.19 -7.37
N TYR A 27 10.17 -3.14 -8.10
CA TYR A 27 10.04 -4.52 -7.61
C TYR A 27 10.04 -5.55 -8.74
N LEU A 28 10.38 -6.79 -8.40
CA LEU A 28 10.20 -7.93 -9.29
C LEU A 28 8.80 -8.51 -9.08
N LYS A 29 8.03 -8.69 -10.15
CA LYS A 29 6.72 -9.38 -10.07
C LYS A 29 6.90 -10.86 -9.75
N ASP A 30 7.94 -11.46 -10.30
CA ASP A 30 8.35 -12.84 -10.07
C ASP A 30 9.78 -12.85 -9.52
N SER A 31 9.96 -13.37 -8.32
CA SER A 31 11.27 -13.42 -7.63
C SER A 31 12.32 -14.26 -8.36
N LEU A 32 11.90 -15.13 -9.26
CA LEU A 32 12.78 -16.01 -10.06
C LEU A 32 13.10 -15.43 -11.43
N LYS A 33 12.44 -14.32 -11.83
CA LYS A 33 12.54 -13.72 -13.17
C LYS A 33 12.95 -12.25 -13.07
N PRO A 34 14.24 -11.93 -13.15
CA PRO A 34 14.74 -10.55 -13.06
C PRO A 34 14.16 -9.61 -14.11
N GLU A 35 13.78 -10.11 -15.28
CA GLU A 35 13.15 -9.37 -16.38
C GLU A 35 11.74 -8.86 -16.04
N THR A 36 11.13 -9.37 -14.97
CA THR A 36 9.79 -8.93 -14.51
C THR A 36 9.84 -7.67 -13.65
N LYS A 37 10.97 -6.95 -13.66
CA LYS A 37 11.11 -5.70 -12.91
C LYS A 37 10.06 -4.68 -13.33
N THR A 38 9.36 -4.15 -12.35
CA THR A 38 8.29 -3.18 -12.52
C THR A 38 8.52 -1.99 -11.59
N GLU A 39 8.02 -0.82 -11.98
CA GLU A 39 8.10 0.39 -11.17
C GLU A 39 6.71 1.01 -11.01
N ASP A 40 6.35 1.31 -9.77
CA ASP A 40 5.16 2.05 -9.39
C ASP A 40 5.56 3.35 -8.70
N VAL A 41 4.67 4.32 -8.70
CA VAL A 41 4.78 5.53 -7.89
C VAL A 41 3.78 5.45 -6.74
N ALA A 42 4.23 5.81 -5.56
CA ALA A 42 3.38 5.88 -4.38
C ALA A 42 3.56 7.21 -3.65
N PHE A 43 2.52 7.63 -2.95
CA PHE A 43 2.49 8.85 -2.17
C PHE A 43 2.44 8.53 -0.67
N LEU A 44 3.20 9.27 0.10
CA LEU A 44 3.08 9.38 1.55
C LEU A 44 2.67 10.81 1.86
N ASP A 45 1.39 11.02 2.15
CA ASP A 45 0.85 12.31 2.57
C ASP A 45 0.92 12.41 4.09
N VAL A 46 1.67 13.38 4.57
CA VAL A 46 1.93 13.60 5.99
C VAL A 46 1.20 14.84 6.49
N SER A 47 0.58 14.70 7.64
CA SER A 47 -0.05 15.77 8.42
C SER A 47 0.47 15.73 9.86
N PRO A 48 0.17 16.74 10.70
CA PRO A 48 0.52 16.70 12.13
C PRO A 48 -0.10 15.53 12.91
N LYS A 49 -1.18 14.94 12.42
CA LYS A 49 -1.89 13.83 13.10
C LYS A 49 -1.42 12.44 12.66
N GLY A 50 -0.81 12.33 11.48
CA GLY A 50 -0.43 11.06 10.92
C GLY A 50 -0.23 11.13 9.41
N SER A 51 -0.14 9.96 8.77
CA SER A 51 0.08 9.88 7.34
C SER A 51 -0.80 8.85 6.65
N PHE A 52 -0.95 9.04 5.34
CA PHE A 52 -1.55 8.08 4.42
C PHE A 52 -0.53 7.69 3.35
N TYR A 53 -0.36 6.37 3.15
CA TYR A 53 0.44 5.83 2.06
C TYR A 53 -0.44 5.09 1.07
N TYR A 54 -0.33 5.41 -0.23
CA TYR A 54 -1.14 4.83 -1.29
C TYR A 54 -0.47 4.95 -2.65
N LYS A 55 -0.85 4.09 -3.62
CA LYS A 55 -0.30 4.10 -4.97
C LYS A 55 -0.84 5.27 -5.79
N TYR A 56 -0.04 5.81 -6.71
CA TYR A 56 -0.41 6.88 -7.63
C TYR A 56 -1.62 6.53 -8.51
N GLU A 57 -1.73 5.27 -8.94
CA GLU A 57 -2.88 4.83 -9.73
C GLU A 57 -4.20 4.95 -8.94
N GLU A 58 -4.17 4.76 -7.63
CA GLU A 58 -5.31 5.00 -6.77
C GLU A 58 -5.70 6.50 -6.75
N TYR A 59 -4.71 7.39 -6.65
CA TYR A 59 -4.89 8.83 -6.70
C TYR A 59 -5.48 9.31 -8.04
N LYS A 60 -4.97 8.82 -9.16
CA LYS A 60 -5.51 9.15 -10.49
C LYS A 60 -6.98 8.79 -10.59
N ARG A 61 -7.34 7.60 -10.15
CA ARG A 61 -8.72 7.12 -10.16
C ARG A 61 -9.62 8.03 -9.34
N ASP A 62 -9.21 8.41 -8.12
CA ASP A 62 -9.99 9.29 -7.26
C ASP A 62 -10.15 10.69 -7.87
N SER A 63 -9.11 11.27 -8.42
CA SER A 63 -9.17 12.61 -9.04
C SER A 63 -10.14 12.67 -10.22
N VAL A 64 -10.25 11.60 -11.00
CA VAL A 64 -11.25 11.46 -12.06
C VAL A 64 -12.66 11.40 -11.46
N LEU A 65 -12.84 10.61 -10.40
CA LEU A 65 -14.13 10.47 -9.73
C LEU A 65 -14.61 11.76 -9.08
N GLN A 66 -13.71 12.52 -8.46
CA GLN A 66 -14.06 13.84 -7.90
C GLN A 66 -14.54 14.80 -8.99
N LYS A 67 -13.96 14.77 -10.20
CA LYS A 67 -14.48 15.56 -11.33
C LYS A 67 -15.91 15.16 -11.71
N PHE A 68 -16.21 13.87 -11.74
CA PHE A 68 -17.58 13.41 -12.02
C PHE A 68 -18.56 13.81 -10.93
N ARG A 69 -18.19 13.73 -9.64
CA ARG A 69 -19.02 14.19 -8.51
C ARG A 69 -19.33 15.67 -8.61
N LYS A 70 -18.36 16.52 -8.94
CA LYS A 70 -18.56 17.97 -9.13
C LYS A 70 -19.55 18.29 -10.26
N ASN A 71 -19.70 17.41 -11.24
CA ASN A 71 -20.61 17.57 -12.36
C ASN A 71 -21.97 16.87 -12.14
N ASN A 72 -22.34 16.53 -10.89
CA ASN A 72 -23.57 15.82 -10.52
C ASN A 72 -23.79 14.50 -11.29
N MET A 73 -22.72 13.87 -11.77
CA MET A 73 -22.81 12.53 -12.39
C MET A 73 -22.86 11.48 -11.29
N PHE A 74 -23.80 10.55 -11.41
CA PHE A 74 -23.91 9.43 -10.49
C PHE A 74 -22.68 8.54 -10.60
N ILE A 75 -21.95 8.39 -9.50
CA ILE A 75 -20.80 7.49 -9.39
C ILE A 75 -21.18 6.39 -8.41
N SER A 76 -20.99 5.15 -8.84
CA SER A 76 -21.21 4.02 -7.94
C SER A 76 -20.33 4.17 -6.69
N PRO A 77 -20.87 3.95 -5.49
CA PRO A 77 -20.09 3.95 -4.24
C PRO A 77 -18.91 2.98 -4.24
N LYS A 78 -18.90 2.01 -5.16
CA LYS A 78 -17.83 1.00 -5.31
C LYS A 78 -16.52 1.51 -5.94
N THR A 79 -16.32 2.82 -6.03
CA THR A 79 -15.16 3.42 -6.70
C THR A 79 -14.16 4.02 -5.72
N TYR A 80 -14.02 3.44 -4.54
CA TYR A 80 -13.04 3.86 -3.54
C TYR A 80 -11.63 3.29 -3.80
N TYR A 81 -10.64 3.85 -3.11
CA TYR A 81 -9.30 3.30 -3.07
C TYR A 81 -9.31 1.84 -2.66
N LYS A 82 -8.64 1.00 -3.44
CA LYS A 82 -8.58 -0.44 -3.14
C LYS A 82 -7.68 -0.74 -1.96
N THR A 83 -6.54 -0.05 -1.88
CA THR A 83 -5.59 -0.28 -0.79
C THR A 83 -4.89 1.01 -0.42
N PHE A 84 -4.89 1.33 0.86
CA PHE A 84 -4.07 2.40 1.44
C PHE A 84 -3.70 2.05 2.89
N ILE A 85 -2.70 2.74 3.40
CA ILE A 85 -2.18 2.55 4.75
C ILE A 85 -2.32 3.86 5.51
N GLU A 86 -2.90 3.80 6.70
CA GLU A 86 -3.01 4.91 7.64
C GLU A 86 -2.08 4.67 8.81
N LYS A 87 -1.30 5.69 9.17
CA LYS A 87 -0.43 5.71 10.35
C LYS A 87 -0.78 6.91 11.19
N GLN A 88 -1.28 6.69 12.39
CA GLN A 88 -1.56 7.75 13.35
C GLN A 88 -0.34 7.96 14.25
N TYR A 89 0.11 9.22 14.46
CA TYR A 89 1.32 9.47 15.25
C TYR A 89 1.08 9.36 16.75
N ALA A 90 -0.18 9.47 17.19
CA ALA A 90 -0.57 9.24 18.58
C ALA A 90 -0.65 7.74 18.95
N SER A 91 -0.56 6.84 17.95
CA SER A 91 -0.64 5.39 18.14
C SER A 91 0.56 4.71 17.47
N PRO A 92 1.12 3.63 18.05
CA PRO A 92 2.11 2.80 17.39
C PRO A 92 1.50 1.94 16.28
N GLU A 93 0.18 1.85 16.21
CA GLU A 93 -0.54 1.01 15.26
C GLU A 93 -0.46 1.56 13.83
N THR A 94 -0.50 0.65 12.89
CA THR A 94 -0.59 0.93 11.46
C THR A 94 -1.75 0.14 10.89
N ASP A 95 -2.69 0.85 10.29
CA ASP A 95 -3.88 0.26 9.70
C ASP A 95 -3.73 0.16 8.17
N MET A 96 -3.95 -1.02 7.63
CA MET A 96 -4.08 -1.20 6.18
C MET A 96 -5.54 -1.37 5.83
N TYR A 97 -6.00 -0.58 4.89
CA TYR A 97 -7.36 -0.65 4.34
C TYR A 97 -7.29 -1.28 2.96
N THR A 98 -8.14 -2.26 2.71
CA THR A 98 -8.18 -2.93 1.41
C THR A 98 -9.57 -3.48 1.12
N GLU A 99 -9.83 -3.74 -0.15
CA GLU A 99 -11.02 -4.44 -0.59
C GLU A 99 -10.64 -5.87 -0.99
N LEU A 100 -11.39 -6.84 -0.48
CA LEU A 100 -11.30 -8.22 -0.93
C LEU A 100 -12.71 -8.68 -1.30
N LEU A 101 -12.88 -9.06 -2.56
CA LEU A 101 -14.19 -9.29 -3.13
C LEU A 101 -15.07 -8.02 -2.90
N ASP A 102 -16.29 -8.06 -2.64
CA ASP A 102 -17.13 -6.88 -2.39
C ASP A 102 -17.08 -6.34 -0.94
N THR A 103 -16.06 -6.70 -0.18
CA THR A 103 -15.97 -6.39 1.25
C THR A 103 -14.74 -5.54 1.54
N TYR A 104 -14.93 -4.45 2.28
CA TYR A 104 -13.86 -3.56 2.71
C TYR A 104 -13.36 -3.97 4.09
N TYR A 105 -12.05 -4.13 4.20
CA TYR A 105 -11.39 -4.53 5.44
C TYR A 105 -10.48 -3.44 5.96
N LYS A 106 -10.51 -3.24 7.28
CA LYS A 106 -9.49 -2.55 8.05
C LYS A 106 -8.64 -3.59 8.75
N ILE A 107 -7.38 -3.68 8.38
CA ILE A 107 -6.44 -4.70 8.85
C ILE A 107 -5.46 -4.03 9.79
N LYS A 108 -5.49 -4.41 11.06
CA LYS A 108 -4.54 -3.95 12.05
C LYS A 108 -3.20 -4.66 11.92
N GLU A 109 -2.13 -3.88 11.77
CA GLU A 109 -0.77 -4.41 11.81
C GLU A 109 -0.29 -4.48 13.27
N GLU A 110 -0.17 -5.70 13.77
CA GLU A 110 0.21 -5.95 15.15
C GLU A 110 1.69 -6.32 15.31
N ARG A 111 2.41 -6.51 14.20
CA ARG A 111 3.83 -6.89 14.22
C ARG A 111 4.68 -5.66 14.48
N PRO A 112 5.46 -5.63 15.58
CA PRO A 112 6.31 -4.49 15.86
C PRO A 112 7.47 -4.41 14.87
N LEU A 113 7.77 -3.20 14.40
CA LEU A 113 9.00 -2.91 13.67
C LEU A 113 10.12 -2.66 14.69
N LYS A 114 11.07 -3.59 14.76
CA LYS A 114 12.27 -3.46 15.60
C LYS A 114 13.44 -3.08 14.72
N TRP A 115 13.90 -1.84 14.83
CA TRP A 115 15.02 -1.32 14.08
C TRP A 115 16.34 -1.51 14.82
N GLU A 116 17.36 -1.95 14.11
CA GLU A 116 18.74 -1.87 14.48
C GLU A 116 19.38 -0.71 13.70
N VAL A 117 19.73 0.37 14.39
CA VAL A 117 20.40 1.53 13.78
C VAL A 117 21.89 1.26 13.72
N LEU A 118 22.46 1.36 12.52
CA LEU A 118 23.85 1.07 12.24
C LEU A 118 24.69 2.35 12.20
N GLN A 119 26.00 2.24 12.39
CA GLN A 119 26.91 3.41 12.36
C GLN A 119 27.16 3.95 10.94
N GLU A 120 26.75 3.19 9.95
CA GLU A 120 26.97 3.50 8.53
C GLU A 120 26.15 4.71 8.10
N LYS A 121 26.84 5.70 7.55
CA LYS A 121 26.27 6.97 7.07
C LYS A 121 26.61 7.17 5.60
N SER A 122 25.77 7.93 4.91
CA SER A 122 25.94 8.26 3.49
C SER A 122 25.21 9.58 3.19
N VAL A 123 25.26 10.00 1.94
CA VAL A 123 24.45 11.09 1.41
C VAL A 123 23.49 10.53 0.36
N TYR A 124 22.21 10.89 0.44
CA TYR A 124 21.19 10.51 -0.51
C TYR A 124 20.32 11.72 -0.84
N GLU A 125 20.22 12.09 -2.12
CA GLU A 125 19.46 13.26 -2.60
C GLU A 125 19.76 14.56 -1.81
N GLY A 126 21.05 14.76 -1.42
CA GLY A 126 21.51 15.91 -0.66
C GLY A 126 21.30 15.81 0.86
N TYR A 127 20.64 14.80 1.36
CA TYR A 127 20.44 14.58 2.80
C TYR A 127 21.52 13.68 3.41
N ASN A 128 21.97 14.00 4.62
CA ASN A 128 22.78 13.07 5.40
C ASN A 128 21.88 11.94 5.91
N VAL A 129 22.19 10.70 5.54
CA VAL A 129 21.39 9.54 5.90
C VAL A 129 22.18 8.56 6.75
N GLN A 130 21.49 7.86 7.62
CA GLN A 130 22.01 6.78 8.43
C GLN A 130 21.31 5.48 8.10
N LYS A 131 22.04 4.39 8.12
CA LYS A 131 21.54 3.05 7.83
C LYS A 131 20.85 2.43 9.04
N ALA A 132 19.76 1.71 8.79
CA ALA A 132 19.10 0.88 9.78
C ALA A 132 18.64 -0.43 9.14
N SER A 133 18.51 -1.48 9.95
CA SER A 133 17.99 -2.77 9.49
C SER A 133 16.83 -3.25 10.35
N THR A 134 15.95 -4.04 9.77
CA THR A 134 14.86 -4.71 10.47
C THR A 134 14.46 -5.99 9.76
N VAL A 135 13.79 -6.88 10.49
CA VAL A 135 13.09 -8.03 9.91
C VAL A 135 11.59 -7.80 10.01
N PHE A 136 10.95 -7.73 8.86
CA PHE A 136 9.52 -7.50 8.80
C PHE A 136 8.88 -8.36 7.71
N ALA A 137 7.78 -9.02 8.05
CA ALA A 137 6.97 -9.80 7.12
C ALA A 137 7.79 -10.83 6.31
N GLY A 138 8.71 -11.54 6.97
CA GLY A 138 9.54 -12.59 6.38
C GLY A 138 10.74 -12.12 5.56
N ARG A 139 10.94 -10.80 5.40
CA ARG A 139 12.08 -10.22 4.72
C ARG A 139 12.98 -9.45 5.68
N LYS A 140 14.29 -9.45 5.40
CA LYS A 140 15.23 -8.55 6.03
C LYS A 140 15.32 -7.27 5.19
N TRP A 141 15.12 -6.13 5.83
CA TRP A 141 15.07 -4.81 5.21
C TRP A 141 16.24 -3.95 5.64
N THR A 142 16.73 -3.15 4.72
CA THR A 142 17.73 -2.10 4.96
C THR A 142 17.11 -0.76 4.59
N ALA A 143 17.09 0.14 5.55
CA ALA A 143 16.60 1.51 5.40
C ALA A 143 17.73 2.51 5.49
N TRP A 144 17.60 3.62 4.78
CA TRP A 144 18.38 4.84 4.90
C TRP A 144 17.43 5.97 5.29
N PHE A 145 17.61 6.53 6.46
CA PHE A 145 16.77 7.57 7.02
C PHE A 145 17.57 8.82 7.34
N THR A 146 16.90 9.98 7.41
CA THR A 146 17.52 11.25 7.76
C THR A 146 16.81 11.91 8.93
N ASN A 147 17.62 12.45 9.88
CA ASN A 147 17.11 13.28 10.97
C ASN A 147 16.83 14.72 10.52
N GLU A 148 17.27 15.12 9.34
CA GLU A 148 17.00 16.46 8.78
C GLU A 148 15.52 16.66 8.48
N ILE A 149 14.77 15.57 8.29
CA ILE A 149 13.32 15.56 8.22
C ILE A 149 12.82 14.80 9.46
N PRO A 150 12.46 15.49 10.56
CA PRO A 150 12.18 14.89 11.85
C PRO A 150 10.75 14.27 11.91
N ILE A 151 10.44 13.45 10.95
CA ILE A 151 9.16 12.71 10.83
C ILE A 151 9.49 11.24 10.93
N SER A 152 9.05 10.58 12.01
CA SER A 152 9.28 9.15 12.24
C SER A 152 8.37 8.29 11.35
N ASP A 153 8.57 8.39 10.04
CA ASP A 153 7.72 7.78 9.03
C ASP A 153 8.51 7.30 7.80
N GLY A 154 7.81 6.68 6.85
CA GLY A 154 8.40 6.18 5.61
C GLY A 154 7.37 5.51 4.71
N PRO A 155 7.80 4.92 3.59
CA PRO A 155 6.91 4.27 2.63
C PRO A 155 6.30 2.99 3.23
N TYR A 156 5.16 2.58 2.68
CA TYR A 156 4.42 1.41 3.11
C TYR A 156 4.12 1.44 4.63
N LYS A 157 4.31 0.33 5.34
CA LYS A 157 4.12 0.22 6.80
C LYS A 157 5.35 0.64 7.60
N PHE A 158 6.45 1.03 6.95
CA PHE A 158 7.70 1.32 7.63
C PHE A 158 7.66 2.68 8.34
N ARG A 159 7.94 2.66 9.64
CA ARG A 159 8.00 3.83 10.54
C ARG A 159 8.84 3.51 11.79
N GLY A 160 9.09 4.49 12.64
CA GLY A 160 9.70 4.26 13.96
C GLY A 160 11.20 4.53 14.02
N LEU A 161 11.84 4.98 12.94
CA LEU A 161 13.19 5.56 12.98
C LEU A 161 13.12 7.04 13.41
N PRO A 162 14.21 7.61 13.95
CA PRO A 162 14.23 9.01 14.39
C PRO A 162 14.37 9.97 13.21
N GLY A 163 13.49 9.85 12.21
CA GLY A 163 13.48 10.65 11.00
C GLY A 163 12.83 9.92 9.82
N LEU A 164 12.73 10.60 8.69
CA LEU A 164 12.07 10.07 7.50
C LEU A 164 12.95 9.02 6.80
N ILE A 165 12.35 7.90 6.44
CA ILE A 165 12.99 6.87 5.61
C ILE A 165 12.97 7.35 4.17
N LEU A 166 14.16 7.68 3.61
CA LEU A 166 14.29 8.13 2.23
C LEU A 166 14.42 6.97 1.24
N LYS A 167 15.01 5.86 1.71
CA LYS A 167 15.20 4.67 0.87
C LYS A 167 15.09 3.43 1.74
N ILE A 168 14.43 2.41 1.22
CA ILE A 168 14.36 1.10 1.85
C ILE A 168 14.35 0.01 0.79
N SER A 169 15.07 -1.08 1.03
CA SER A 169 15.06 -2.26 0.17
C SER A 169 15.18 -3.53 0.99
N ASP A 170 14.63 -4.63 0.47
CA ASP A 170 14.89 -5.94 1.03
C ASP A 170 16.30 -6.44 0.66
N GLU A 171 16.81 -7.41 1.43
CA GLU A 171 18.16 -7.96 1.27
C GLU A 171 18.40 -8.51 -0.14
N LYS A 172 17.38 -9.09 -0.78
CA LYS A 172 17.49 -9.65 -2.13
C LYS A 172 17.28 -8.60 -3.23
N GLN A 173 17.10 -7.32 -2.89
CA GLN A 173 16.79 -6.21 -3.82
C GLN A 173 15.57 -6.48 -4.73
N GLN A 174 14.65 -7.29 -4.24
CA GLN A 174 13.42 -7.63 -4.96
C GLN A 174 12.36 -6.55 -4.81
N HIS A 175 12.41 -5.80 -3.72
CA HIS A 175 11.61 -4.60 -3.47
C HIS A 175 12.50 -3.46 -3.03
N LYS A 176 12.32 -2.30 -3.66
CA LYS A 176 13.06 -1.09 -3.34
C LYS A 176 12.14 0.12 -3.44
N MET A 177 12.05 0.92 -2.39
CA MET A 177 11.29 2.15 -2.34
C MET A 177 12.24 3.30 -2.11
N GLU A 178 12.19 4.34 -2.94
CA GLU A 178 13.10 5.47 -2.95
C GLU A 178 12.32 6.77 -3.03
N LEU A 179 12.60 7.71 -2.12
CA LEU A 179 12.08 9.06 -2.22
C LEU A 179 12.63 9.73 -3.48
N VAL A 180 11.76 10.25 -4.32
CA VAL A 180 12.12 10.92 -5.58
C VAL A 180 11.65 12.37 -5.63
N LYS A 181 10.71 12.76 -4.78
CA LYS A 181 10.19 14.13 -4.76
C LYS A 181 9.49 14.44 -3.43
N THR A 182 9.60 15.69 -3.00
CA THR A 182 8.81 16.27 -1.92
C THR A 182 8.01 17.45 -2.46
N SER A 183 6.78 17.63 -2.03
CA SER A 183 5.93 18.76 -2.41
C SER A 183 4.93 19.07 -1.31
N ASP A 184 4.52 20.34 -1.23
CA ASP A 184 3.37 20.70 -0.41
C ASP A 184 2.09 20.12 -0.98
N VAL A 185 1.14 19.79 -0.12
CA VAL A 185 -0.15 19.24 -0.50
C VAL A 185 -1.26 20.13 0.04
N PHE A 186 -2.00 20.72 -0.88
CA PHE A 186 -3.17 21.54 -0.55
C PHE A 186 -4.42 20.69 -0.27
N ILE A 187 -4.51 19.52 -0.90
CA ILE A 187 -5.62 18.58 -0.73
C ILE A 187 -5.01 17.25 -0.28
N MET A 188 -5.20 16.93 0.97
CA MET A 188 -4.80 15.63 1.53
C MET A 188 -5.64 14.50 0.95
N PHE A 189 -5.09 13.30 1.01
CA PHE A 189 -5.86 12.09 0.80
C PHE A 189 -7.09 12.10 1.72
N GLU A 190 -8.26 11.99 1.13
CA GLU A 190 -9.51 11.85 1.86
C GLU A 190 -9.83 10.36 1.98
N LYS A 191 -9.81 9.88 3.23
CA LYS A 191 -10.11 8.49 3.52
C LYS A 191 -11.56 8.18 3.14
N PRO A 192 -11.79 7.18 2.26
CA PRO A 192 -13.14 6.73 1.98
C PRO A 192 -13.79 6.16 3.26
N GLU A 193 -15.10 6.37 3.41
CA GLU A 193 -15.87 5.90 4.57
C GLU A 193 -16.90 4.82 4.21
N PRO A 194 -16.57 3.73 3.49
CA PRO A 194 -17.45 2.58 3.46
C PRO A 194 -17.45 1.90 4.83
N ARG A 195 -18.38 1.00 5.03
CA ARG A 195 -18.37 0.16 6.22
C ARG A 195 -17.19 -0.83 6.14
N TYR A 196 -16.15 -0.60 6.94
CA TYR A 196 -15.02 -1.52 7.08
C TYR A 196 -15.30 -2.61 8.11
N ILE A 197 -14.87 -3.84 7.79
CA ILE A 197 -14.77 -4.93 8.77
C ILE A 197 -13.34 -4.91 9.32
N GLU A 198 -13.22 -4.62 10.61
CA GLU A 198 -11.93 -4.65 11.30
C GLU A 198 -11.52 -6.07 11.63
N ILE A 199 -10.32 -6.48 11.19
CA ILE A 199 -9.78 -7.82 11.44
C ILE A 199 -8.26 -7.78 11.65
N PRO A 200 -7.68 -8.70 12.45
CA PRO A 200 -6.25 -8.89 12.55
C PRO A 200 -5.63 -9.34 11.22
N ALA A 201 -4.38 -8.96 10.97
CA ALA A 201 -3.65 -9.34 9.74
C ALA A 201 -3.62 -10.87 9.52
N LYS A 202 -3.46 -11.66 10.57
CA LYS A 202 -3.49 -13.13 10.50
C LYS A 202 -4.81 -13.67 9.94
N LYS A 203 -5.94 -13.10 10.39
CA LYS A 203 -7.28 -13.49 9.92
C LYS A 203 -7.49 -13.10 8.46
N TYR A 204 -7.07 -11.88 8.08
CA TYR A 204 -7.13 -11.41 6.70
C TYR A 204 -6.30 -12.32 5.78
N ASN A 205 -5.07 -12.64 6.15
CA ASN A 205 -4.20 -13.52 5.38
C ASN A 205 -4.80 -14.92 5.17
N LYS A 206 -5.51 -15.45 6.19
CA LYS A 206 -6.24 -16.72 6.04
C LYS A 206 -7.38 -16.57 5.04
N LEU A 207 -8.22 -15.55 5.19
CA LEU A 207 -9.35 -15.27 4.30
C LEU A 207 -8.88 -15.11 2.84
N TYR A 208 -7.81 -14.36 2.64
CA TYR A 208 -7.20 -14.15 1.34
C TYR A 208 -6.76 -15.48 0.71
N ARG A 209 -6.05 -16.33 1.46
CA ARG A 209 -5.61 -17.66 0.99
C ARG A 209 -6.78 -18.57 0.63
N ASP A 210 -7.83 -18.56 1.45
CA ASP A 210 -9.00 -19.39 1.20
C ASP A 210 -9.68 -18.98 -0.11
N ASN A 211 -9.75 -17.67 -0.39
CA ASN A 211 -10.25 -17.15 -1.67
C ASN A 211 -9.34 -17.48 -2.86
N VAL A 212 -8.01 -17.52 -2.66
CA VAL A 212 -7.07 -17.93 -3.71
C VAL A 212 -7.27 -19.40 -4.07
N LYS A 213 -7.51 -20.26 -3.08
CA LYS A 213 -7.73 -21.70 -3.30
C LYS A 213 -9.07 -21.99 -3.97
N ASP A 214 -10.10 -21.24 -3.60
CA ASP A 214 -11.45 -21.38 -4.15
C ASP A 214 -12.06 -20.00 -4.44
N PRO A 215 -11.76 -19.42 -5.60
CA PRO A 215 -12.24 -18.08 -5.98
C PRO A 215 -13.76 -17.94 -6.06
N LEU A 216 -14.48 -19.05 -6.10
CA LEU A 216 -15.95 -19.08 -6.22
C LEU A 216 -16.66 -19.42 -4.91
N ALA A 217 -15.93 -19.71 -3.84
CA ALA A 217 -16.52 -20.03 -2.53
C ALA A 217 -17.49 -18.94 -2.06
N TRP A 218 -17.14 -17.68 -2.22
CA TRP A 218 -17.96 -16.54 -1.81
C TRP A 218 -19.32 -16.46 -2.52
N LEU A 219 -19.43 -16.93 -3.77
CA LEU A 219 -20.71 -17.02 -4.47
C LEU A 219 -21.61 -18.07 -3.82
N ARG A 220 -21.03 -19.25 -3.53
CA ARG A 220 -21.76 -20.35 -2.87
C ARG A 220 -22.23 -19.96 -1.46
N GLU A 221 -21.38 -19.26 -0.70
CA GLU A 221 -21.74 -18.75 0.65
C GLU A 221 -22.92 -17.77 0.61
N ARG A 222 -23.12 -17.07 -0.51
CA ARG A 222 -24.26 -16.18 -0.76
C ARG A 222 -25.47 -16.86 -1.40
N GLY A 223 -25.44 -18.19 -1.47
CA GLY A 223 -26.51 -18.98 -2.06
C GLY A 223 -26.57 -18.95 -3.59
N THR A 224 -25.52 -18.43 -4.24
CA THR A 224 -25.43 -18.40 -5.70
C THR A 224 -24.61 -19.59 -6.17
N ASP A 225 -25.22 -20.44 -6.98
CA ASP A 225 -24.53 -21.56 -7.63
C ASP A 225 -23.75 -21.03 -8.86
N PRO A 226 -22.40 -21.08 -8.83
CA PRO A 226 -21.59 -20.60 -9.94
C PRO A 226 -21.87 -21.30 -11.27
N ASP A 227 -22.32 -22.55 -11.22
CA ASP A 227 -22.62 -23.36 -12.41
C ASP A 227 -23.92 -22.91 -13.13
N ARG A 228 -24.76 -22.15 -12.43
CA ARG A 228 -25.97 -21.55 -12.98
C ARG A 228 -25.75 -20.19 -13.61
N ILE A 229 -24.58 -19.60 -13.42
CA ILE A 229 -24.23 -18.31 -14.02
C ILE A 229 -23.84 -18.57 -15.49
N ASN A 230 -24.64 -18.06 -16.42
CA ASN A 230 -24.39 -18.22 -17.86
C ASN A 230 -23.45 -17.14 -18.41
N LYS A 231 -23.56 -15.91 -17.92
CA LYS A 231 -22.81 -14.77 -18.41
C LYS A 231 -22.24 -13.93 -17.25
N VAL A 232 -21.07 -13.35 -17.47
CA VAL A 232 -20.44 -12.36 -16.59
C VAL A 232 -19.98 -11.17 -17.44
N VAL A 233 -19.97 -9.98 -16.85
CA VAL A 233 -19.47 -8.77 -17.53
C VAL A 233 -18.03 -8.52 -17.10
N VAL A 234 -17.12 -8.55 -18.04
CA VAL A 234 -15.68 -8.30 -17.83
C VAL A 234 -15.29 -7.08 -18.65
N ASN A 235 -14.81 -6.02 -18.00
CA ASN A 235 -14.44 -4.77 -18.66
C ASN A 235 -15.54 -4.19 -19.59
N GLY A 236 -16.81 -4.35 -19.18
CA GLY A 236 -17.95 -3.87 -19.96
C GLY A 236 -18.41 -4.80 -21.08
N GLN A 237 -17.77 -5.95 -21.27
CA GLN A 237 -18.16 -6.96 -22.26
C GLN A 237 -18.78 -8.18 -21.59
N GLU A 238 -19.86 -8.70 -22.15
CA GLU A 238 -20.43 -9.97 -21.72
C GLU A 238 -19.56 -11.13 -22.23
N VAL A 239 -19.21 -12.04 -21.32
CA VAL A 239 -18.45 -13.24 -21.61
C VAL A 239 -19.14 -14.46 -21.02
N ASN A 240 -18.92 -15.62 -21.61
CA ASN A 240 -19.45 -16.88 -21.09
C ASN A 240 -18.85 -17.16 -19.69
N ALA A 241 -19.70 -17.32 -18.68
CA ALA A 241 -19.26 -17.49 -17.30
C ALA A 241 -18.44 -18.78 -17.09
N LYS A 242 -18.86 -19.90 -17.69
CA LYS A 242 -18.16 -21.18 -17.55
C LYS A 242 -16.75 -21.13 -18.16
N GLU A 243 -16.62 -20.53 -19.35
CA GLU A 243 -15.31 -20.34 -19.99
C GLU A 243 -14.43 -19.37 -19.18
N PHE A 244 -15.04 -18.29 -18.70
CA PHE A 244 -14.35 -17.32 -17.87
C PHE A 244 -13.82 -17.93 -16.57
N PHE A 245 -14.65 -18.68 -15.85
CA PHE A 245 -14.24 -19.37 -14.62
C PHE A 245 -13.21 -20.48 -14.88
N LYS A 246 -13.34 -21.25 -15.97
CA LYS A 246 -12.35 -22.26 -16.38
C LYS A 246 -11.01 -21.65 -16.80
N SER A 247 -11.02 -20.45 -17.39
CA SER A 247 -9.79 -19.81 -17.88
C SER A 247 -8.82 -19.39 -16.75
N GLY A 248 -9.22 -19.54 -15.48
CA GLY A 248 -8.45 -19.06 -14.33
C GLY A 248 -8.31 -17.54 -14.27
N LYS A 249 -8.98 -16.78 -15.14
CA LYS A 249 -8.96 -15.31 -15.14
C LYS A 249 -9.65 -14.71 -13.93
N MET A 250 -10.40 -15.51 -13.17
CA MET A 250 -10.84 -15.20 -11.81
C MET A 250 -9.87 -15.67 -10.74
N SER A 251 -8.84 -16.44 -11.13
CA SER A 251 -7.80 -16.71 -10.17
C SER A 251 -7.20 -15.37 -9.77
N PHE A 252 -7.14 -15.13 -8.48
CA PHE A 252 -6.29 -14.08 -7.96
C PHE A 252 -4.91 -14.31 -8.56
N GLN A 253 -4.36 -13.35 -9.32
CA GLN A 253 -3.01 -13.52 -9.83
C GLN A 253 -2.10 -13.63 -8.62
N LYS A 254 -1.47 -14.80 -8.52
CA LYS A 254 -0.47 -15.06 -7.51
C LYS A 254 0.64 -14.02 -7.67
N GLU A 255 0.77 -13.11 -6.70
CA GLU A 255 2.01 -12.34 -6.59
C GLU A 255 3.12 -13.32 -6.27
N GLU A 256 3.99 -13.58 -7.22
CA GLU A 256 5.11 -14.51 -7.02
C GLU A 256 6.22 -13.88 -6.18
N ASN A 257 6.10 -12.59 -5.89
CA ASN A 257 7.07 -11.86 -5.08
C ASN A 257 6.40 -10.72 -4.26
N PRO A 258 5.58 -11.02 -3.26
CA PRO A 258 4.93 -9.98 -2.44
C PRO A 258 5.91 -9.25 -1.53
N ILE A 259 5.56 -8.01 -1.16
CA ILE A 259 6.32 -7.26 -0.13
C ILE A 259 6.36 -8.05 1.19
N GLU A 260 5.25 -8.65 1.57
CA GLU A 260 5.15 -9.46 2.77
C GLU A 260 5.22 -10.95 2.41
N LEU A 261 6.32 -11.60 2.78
CA LEU A 261 6.43 -13.05 2.68
C LEU A 261 5.67 -13.67 3.83
N VAL A 262 4.66 -14.43 3.50
CA VAL A 262 4.01 -15.32 4.46
C VAL A 262 4.80 -16.64 4.42
N LYS A 263 5.15 -17.24 5.57
CA LYS A 263 5.90 -18.50 5.60
C LYS A 263 5.22 -19.54 4.71
N GLU A 264 5.98 -20.47 4.13
CA GLU A 264 5.49 -21.50 3.19
C GLU A 264 4.34 -22.35 3.74
N SER A 265 4.23 -22.51 5.06
CA SER A 265 3.02 -23.00 5.71
C SER A 265 1.79 -22.11 5.46
N ASP A 266 2.00 -20.89 4.99
CA ASP A 266 1.01 -19.81 4.89
C ASP A 266 0.88 -19.21 3.48
N ILE A 267 1.37 -19.82 2.49
CA ILE A 267 1.64 -19.54 1.07
C ILE A 267 0.80 -18.53 0.28
N GLN A 268 1.51 -17.92 -0.64
CA GLN A 268 1.23 -17.47 -2.03
C GLN A 268 0.21 -16.35 -2.17
N SER A 269 0.74 -15.18 -2.36
CA SER A 269 0.01 -13.95 -2.65
C SER A 269 -0.36 -13.81 -4.12
N CYS A 270 -1.47 -13.16 -4.39
CA CYS A 270 -1.99 -12.91 -5.72
C CYS A 270 -2.44 -11.45 -5.87
N GLU A 271 -2.25 -10.86 -7.04
CA GLU A 271 -2.94 -9.62 -7.40
C GLU A 271 -4.39 -9.92 -7.80
N VAL A 272 -5.31 -9.13 -7.25
CA VAL A 272 -6.73 -9.27 -7.56
C VAL A 272 -7.07 -8.34 -8.72
N PHE A 273 -7.38 -8.89 -9.89
CA PHE A 273 -8.06 -8.15 -10.93
C PHE A 273 -9.56 -8.18 -10.69
N PHE A 274 -10.14 -7.00 -10.43
CA PHE A 274 -11.58 -6.93 -10.21
C PHE A 274 -12.35 -7.09 -11.51
N VAL A 275 -13.15 -8.13 -11.54
CA VAL A 275 -14.22 -8.30 -12.52
C VAL A 275 -15.50 -7.75 -11.90
N ARG A 276 -16.09 -6.72 -12.54
CA ARG A 276 -17.42 -6.24 -12.16
C ARG A 276 -18.45 -7.26 -12.61
N TYR A 277 -19.14 -7.88 -11.67
CA TYR A 277 -20.31 -8.69 -11.98
C TYR A 277 -21.55 -7.78 -11.98
N ARG A 278 -22.28 -7.74 -13.09
CA ARG A 278 -23.72 -7.44 -13.10
C ARG A 278 -24.43 -8.78 -13.29
N TYR A 279 -25.24 -9.13 -12.32
CA TYR A 279 -26.23 -10.17 -12.54
C TYR A 279 -27.28 -9.58 -13.49
N LEU A 280 -27.42 -10.17 -14.64
CA LEU A 280 -28.60 -9.98 -15.48
C LEU A 280 -29.57 -11.08 -15.09
N GLU A 281 -30.72 -10.69 -14.54
CA GLU A 281 -31.86 -11.57 -14.29
C GLU A 281 -32.37 -12.19 -15.59
#